data_031082939538e272ed0cc243ba3570b5
#
_entry.id   031082939538e272ed0cc243ba3570b5
#
_cell.length_a   1.000
_cell.length_b   1.000
_cell.length_c   1.000
_cell.angle_alpha   90.00
_cell.angle_beta   90.00
_cell.angle_gamma   90.00
#
_symmetry.space_group_name_H-M   'P 1'
#
loop_
_entity.id
_entity.type
_entity.pdbx_description
1 polymer ?
#
loop_
_entity_poly.entity_id
_entity_poly.type
_entity_poly.pdbx_seq_one_letter_code
_entity_poly.pdbx_strand_id
1 'polypeptide(L)'
;MNHLDPLISDLALILMLAGITTLLFKWMKQPVVLGYIVTGFLAGPHFSFFPTVTDVANIDIWAEIGIIVLLFSLGLEFSFRKLVNVGGSAVITALVIVVGMMLLGYAAGRLLHFTYLDSIFLGGMLSMSSTTIIIKAFTDLNMRKQQFTTIVFGVLIVEDMFAVLMMVLLSSIAVNNELEGSELIYSILKLAFFLITWFLIGIFVLPTFLKKARRFLNSETLLVVSMGLCLGMVVLASYAGFSSALGAFVMGSILAGTNEAERIEKVMQPVKDLFGAVFFISVGMLVSPEALVQYAIPIIILSLVVIAGQIFFGTSGMLDRKSTRLNSSHGYI
;
A
#
# COMPACT_ATOMS: atom_id res chain seq x y z
N MET A 1 -37.91 -7.70 19.57
CA MET A 1 -36.77 -6.77 19.66
C MET A 1 -36.11 -6.79 18.30
N ASN A 2 -36.14 -5.68 17.56
CA ASN A 2 -35.38 -5.58 16.31
C ASN A 2 -33.88 -5.56 16.67
N HIS A 3 -33.23 -6.69 16.56
CA HIS A 3 -31.78 -6.73 16.65
C HIS A 3 -31.24 -6.06 15.38
N LEU A 4 -30.42 -5.02 15.52
CA LEU A 4 -29.62 -4.47 14.44
C LEU A 4 -28.82 -5.61 13.81
N ASP A 5 -28.68 -5.56 12.47
CA ASP A 5 -27.80 -6.49 11.77
C ASP A 5 -26.39 -6.43 12.39
N PRO A 6 -25.78 -7.57 12.72
CA PRO A 6 -24.42 -7.60 13.28
C PRO A 6 -23.43 -6.76 12.50
N LEU A 7 -23.49 -6.76 11.18
CA LEU A 7 -22.64 -5.92 10.32
C LEU A 7 -22.72 -4.43 10.66
N ILE A 8 -23.92 -3.91 10.96
CA ILE A 8 -24.09 -2.49 11.28
C ILE A 8 -23.54 -2.18 12.67
N SER A 9 -23.76 -3.07 13.65
CA SER A 9 -23.23 -2.90 15.00
C SER A 9 -21.71 -2.93 15.03
N ASP A 10 -21.12 -3.83 14.24
CA ASP A 10 -19.67 -3.98 14.11
C ASP A 10 -19.05 -2.73 13.47
N LEU A 11 -19.64 -2.22 12.39
CA LEU A 11 -19.19 -0.97 11.77
C LEU A 11 -19.29 0.22 12.73
N ALA A 12 -20.39 0.30 13.49
CA ALA A 12 -20.57 1.36 14.48
C ALA A 12 -19.47 1.31 15.56
N LEU A 13 -19.15 0.11 16.05
CA LEU A 13 -18.06 -0.10 17.00
C LEU A 13 -16.70 0.33 16.41
N ILE A 14 -16.39 -0.15 15.20
CA ILE A 14 -15.14 0.19 14.50
C ILE A 14 -15.02 1.71 14.33
N LEU A 15 -16.05 2.39 13.88
CA LEU A 15 -16.02 3.84 13.66
C LEU A 15 -15.93 4.65 14.97
N MET A 16 -16.60 4.22 16.05
CA MET A 16 -16.45 4.85 17.36
C MET A 16 -15.00 4.71 17.88
N LEU A 17 -14.45 3.53 17.76
CA LEU A 17 -13.04 3.29 18.13
C LEU A 17 -12.09 4.10 17.28
N ALA A 18 -12.32 4.19 15.96
CA ALA A 18 -11.55 5.04 15.06
C ALA A 18 -11.55 6.51 15.47
N GLY A 19 -12.74 7.04 15.82
CA GLY A 19 -12.89 8.42 16.27
C GLY A 19 -12.09 8.71 17.54
N ILE A 20 -12.23 7.88 18.57
CA ILE A 20 -11.51 8.01 19.86
C ILE A 20 -9.99 7.92 19.60
N THR A 21 -9.55 6.91 18.85
CA THR A 21 -8.14 6.69 18.52
C THR A 21 -7.56 7.87 17.76
N THR A 22 -8.28 8.41 16.79
CA THR A 22 -7.84 9.57 16.01
C THR A 22 -7.57 10.78 16.92
N LEU A 23 -8.48 11.07 17.84
CA LEU A 23 -8.32 12.17 18.79
C LEU A 23 -7.11 11.95 19.70
N LEU A 24 -7.00 10.75 20.26
CA LEU A 24 -5.92 10.39 21.19
C LEU A 24 -4.54 10.47 20.52
N PHE A 25 -4.38 9.84 19.34
CA PHE A 25 -3.08 9.79 18.65
C PHE A 25 -2.68 11.15 18.05
N LYS A 26 -3.64 11.96 17.59
CA LYS A 26 -3.37 13.36 17.21
C LYS A 26 -2.92 14.18 18.41
N TRP A 27 -3.53 14.01 19.58
CA TRP A 27 -3.08 14.68 20.82
C TRP A 27 -1.67 14.25 21.21
N MET A 28 -1.36 12.96 21.11
CA MET A 28 -0.02 12.40 21.36
C MET A 28 0.99 12.74 20.26
N LYS A 29 0.58 13.39 19.17
CA LYS A 29 1.41 13.65 17.96
C LYS A 29 1.99 12.38 17.34
N GLN A 30 1.29 11.26 17.45
CA GLN A 30 1.69 9.97 16.87
C GLN A 30 0.95 9.69 15.55
N PRO A 31 1.50 8.82 14.68
CA PRO A 31 0.79 8.36 13.47
C PRO A 31 -0.50 7.64 13.84
N VAL A 32 -1.62 8.13 13.32
CA VAL A 32 -2.96 7.62 13.66
C VAL A 32 -3.15 6.16 13.24
N VAL A 33 -2.50 5.74 12.15
CA VAL A 33 -2.55 4.36 11.64
C VAL A 33 -2.05 3.34 12.67
N LEU A 34 -0.97 3.65 13.40
CA LEU A 34 -0.50 2.80 14.49
C LEU A 34 -1.57 2.66 15.59
N GLY A 35 -2.25 3.76 15.89
CA GLY A 35 -3.37 3.76 16.82
C GLY A 35 -4.50 2.83 16.38
N TYR A 36 -4.87 2.87 15.11
CA TYR A 36 -5.90 2.01 14.56
C TYR A 36 -5.58 0.52 14.74
N ILE A 37 -4.34 0.12 14.40
CA ILE A 37 -3.90 -1.27 14.55
C ILE A 37 -3.94 -1.70 16.03
N VAL A 38 -3.37 -0.87 16.94
CA VAL A 38 -3.37 -1.16 18.38
C VAL A 38 -4.79 -1.23 18.95
N THR A 39 -5.65 -0.29 18.55
CA THR A 39 -7.05 -0.27 18.99
C THR A 39 -7.81 -1.48 18.46
N GLY A 40 -7.60 -1.85 17.20
CA GLY A 40 -8.15 -3.07 16.62
C GLY A 40 -7.71 -4.32 17.38
N PHE A 41 -6.41 -4.45 17.66
CA PHE A 41 -5.88 -5.55 18.45
C PHE A 41 -6.55 -5.67 19.82
N LEU A 42 -6.73 -4.56 20.55
CA LEU A 42 -7.36 -4.54 21.85
C LEU A 42 -8.88 -4.81 21.81
N ALA A 43 -9.55 -4.40 20.75
CA ALA A 43 -10.97 -4.59 20.54
C ALA A 43 -11.32 -5.86 19.74
N GLY A 44 -10.32 -6.64 19.35
CA GLY A 44 -10.50 -7.87 18.61
C GLY A 44 -11.12 -9.00 19.44
N PRO A 45 -11.54 -10.08 18.79
CA PRO A 45 -12.26 -11.20 19.43
C PRO A 45 -11.44 -11.95 20.48
N HIS A 46 -10.15 -11.67 20.58
CA HIS A 46 -9.25 -12.30 21.55
C HIS A 46 -9.32 -11.70 22.97
N PHE A 47 -9.95 -10.52 23.12
CA PHE A 47 -10.06 -9.84 24.42
C PHE A 47 -11.52 -9.67 24.82
N SER A 48 -11.93 -10.28 25.93
CA SER A 48 -13.30 -10.20 26.48
C SER A 48 -13.57 -8.94 27.31
N PHE A 49 -12.58 -8.04 27.48
CA PHE A 49 -12.71 -6.87 28.37
C PHE A 49 -13.41 -5.67 27.71
N PHE A 50 -13.50 -5.62 26.38
CA PHE A 50 -14.09 -4.53 25.62
C PHE A 50 -15.26 -5.04 24.79
N PRO A 51 -16.20 -4.15 24.41
CA PRO A 51 -17.12 -4.48 23.33
C PRO A 51 -16.31 -4.92 22.12
N THR A 52 -16.56 -6.10 21.62
CA THR A 52 -15.77 -6.71 20.53
C THR A 52 -16.65 -7.16 19.40
N VAL A 53 -16.08 -7.15 18.19
CA VAL A 53 -16.67 -7.85 17.06
C VAL A 53 -16.40 -9.34 17.24
N THR A 54 -17.47 -10.11 17.31
CA THR A 54 -17.39 -11.56 17.59
C THR A 54 -17.31 -12.40 16.34
N ASP A 55 -17.79 -11.88 15.20
CA ASP A 55 -17.79 -12.60 13.93
C ASP A 55 -16.62 -12.20 13.05
N VAL A 56 -15.66 -13.11 12.92
CA VAL A 56 -14.46 -12.91 12.09
C VAL A 56 -14.82 -12.67 10.61
N ALA A 57 -15.90 -13.28 10.11
CA ALA A 57 -16.33 -13.07 8.73
C ALA A 57 -16.72 -11.61 8.46
N ASN A 58 -17.33 -10.93 9.44
CA ASN A 58 -17.65 -9.50 9.35
C ASN A 58 -16.38 -8.64 9.33
N ILE A 59 -15.35 -9.01 10.13
CA ILE A 59 -14.07 -8.30 10.14
C ILE A 59 -13.40 -8.39 8.78
N ASP A 60 -13.38 -9.57 8.16
CA ASP A 60 -12.80 -9.79 6.83
C ASP A 60 -13.52 -8.95 5.76
N ILE A 61 -14.86 -8.88 5.78
CA ILE A 61 -15.63 -8.06 4.84
C ILE A 61 -15.25 -6.57 4.98
N TRP A 62 -15.17 -6.05 6.20
CA TRP A 62 -14.80 -4.65 6.42
C TRP A 62 -13.34 -4.36 6.03
N ALA A 63 -12.43 -5.32 6.28
CA ALA A 63 -11.04 -5.22 5.83
C ALA A 63 -10.97 -5.22 4.30
N GLU A 64 -11.73 -6.07 3.61
CA GLU A 64 -11.76 -6.13 2.14
C GLU A 64 -12.29 -4.84 1.53
N ILE A 65 -13.41 -4.30 2.02
CA ILE A 65 -13.93 -3.01 1.55
C ILE A 65 -12.90 -1.89 1.81
N GLY A 66 -12.27 -1.90 2.97
CA GLY A 66 -11.27 -0.91 3.34
C GLY A 66 -10.04 -0.94 2.41
N ILE A 67 -9.51 -2.13 2.11
CA ILE A 67 -8.36 -2.25 1.21
C ILE A 67 -8.69 -1.87 -0.23
N ILE A 68 -9.90 -2.18 -0.73
CA ILE A 68 -10.36 -1.76 -2.06
C ILE A 68 -10.29 -0.23 -2.18
N VAL A 69 -10.83 0.50 -1.22
CA VAL A 69 -10.83 1.97 -1.23
C VAL A 69 -9.42 2.53 -1.09
N LEU A 70 -8.59 1.95 -0.22
CA LEU A 70 -7.19 2.35 -0.05
C LEU A 70 -6.38 2.16 -1.34
N LEU A 71 -6.52 1.01 -2.00
CA LEU A 71 -5.75 0.71 -3.21
C LEU A 71 -6.26 1.47 -4.43
N PHE A 72 -7.55 1.73 -4.51
CA PHE A 72 -8.09 2.66 -5.50
C PHE A 72 -7.47 4.06 -5.34
N SER A 73 -7.41 4.57 -4.10
CA SER A 73 -6.81 5.87 -3.81
C SER A 73 -5.31 5.89 -4.08
N LEU A 74 -4.59 4.81 -3.74
CA LEU A 74 -3.18 4.64 -4.08
C LEU A 74 -2.98 4.65 -5.61
N GLY A 75 -3.86 3.98 -6.35
CA GLY A 75 -3.87 4.02 -7.81
C GLY A 75 -4.05 5.43 -8.37
N LEU A 76 -4.93 6.26 -7.77
CA LEU A 76 -5.10 7.66 -8.16
C LEU A 76 -3.85 8.52 -7.94
N GLU A 77 -3.07 8.23 -6.92
CA GLU A 77 -1.79 8.90 -6.63
C GLU A 77 -0.66 8.43 -7.57
N PHE A 78 -0.84 7.27 -8.23
CA PHE A 78 0.14 6.64 -9.10
C PHE A 78 0.27 7.41 -10.42
N SER A 79 1.41 8.06 -10.62
CA SER A 79 1.68 8.85 -11.82
C SER A 79 3.04 8.53 -12.43
N PHE A 80 3.03 7.97 -13.64
CA PHE A 80 4.25 7.78 -14.43
C PHE A 80 5.02 9.10 -14.70
N ARG A 81 4.32 10.24 -14.74
CA ARG A 81 4.97 11.56 -14.91
C ARG A 81 5.84 11.93 -13.70
N LYS A 82 5.42 11.55 -12.49
CA LYS A 82 6.24 11.76 -11.28
C LYS A 82 7.55 10.96 -11.37
N LEU A 83 7.51 9.74 -11.89
CA LEU A 83 8.69 8.88 -12.06
C LEU A 83 9.71 9.47 -13.05
N VAL A 84 9.26 10.00 -14.17
CA VAL A 84 10.16 10.58 -15.19
C VAL A 84 10.93 11.79 -14.66
N ASN A 85 10.34 12.51 -13.70
CA ASN A 85 10.95 13.69 -13.06
C ASN A 85 11.87 13.34 -11.86
N VAL A 86 11.88 12.06 -11.45
CA VAL A 86 12.78 11.57 -10.39
C VAL A 86 14.19 11.43 -10.97
N GLY A 87 15.17 12.08 -10.40
CA GLY A 87 16.56 12.01 -10.86
C GLY A 87 17.12 10.60 -10.80
N GLY A 88 17.93 10.19 -11.77
CA GLY A 88 18.51 8.85 -11.88
C GLY A 88 19.18 8.32 -10.61
N SER A 89 19.56 9.22 -9.71
CA SER A 89 20.06 8.91 -8.36
C SER A 89 19.10 8.21 -7.47
N ALA A 90 17.96 8.78 -7.36
CA ALA A 90 16.92 8.27 -6.50
C ALA A 90 16.46 6.91 -7.02
N VAL A 91 16.43 6.73 -8.35
CA VAL A 91 16.10 5.43 -8.97
C VAL A 91 17.14 4.35 -8.61
N ILE A 92 18.43 4.67 -8.77
CA ILE A 92 19.50 3.70 -8.45
C ILE A 92 19.51 3.38 -6.96
N THR A 93 19.40 4.39 -6.09
CA THR A 93 19.35 4.17 -4.64
C THR A 93 18.14 3.32 -4.24
N ALA A 94 16.95 3.61 -4.79
CA ALA A 94 15.76 2.80 -4.55
C ALA A 94 15.93 1.36 -5.02
N LEU A 95 16.52 1.14 -6.19
CA LEU A 95 16.83 -0.20 -6.69
C LEU A 95 17.76 -0.97 -5.75
N VAL A 96 18.82 -0.32 -5.25
CA VAL A 96 19.76 -0.93 -4.30
C VAL A 96 19.03 -1.31 -3.00
N ILE A 97 18.18 -0.42 -2.48
CA ILE A 97 17.39 -0.69 -1.27
C ILE A 97 16.42 -1.85 -1.53
N VAL A 98 15.59 -1.76 -2.57
CA VAL A 98 14.54 -2.76 -2.84
C VAL A 98 15.16 -4.13 -3.08
N VAL A 99 16.15 -4.24 -3.97
CA VAL A 99 16.79 -5.53 -4.28
C VAL A 99 17.55 -6.07 -3.06
N GLY A 100 18.31 -5.21 -2.39
CA GLY A 100 19.07 -5.61 -1.19
C GLY A 100 18.17 -6.08 -0.06
N MET A 101 17.09 -5.35 0.23
CA MET A 101 16.12 -5.71 1.25
C MET A 101 15.29 -6.94 0.89
N MET A 102 14.92 -7.11 -0.39
CA MET A 102 14.26 -8.34 -0.86
C MET A 102 15.13 -9.57 -0.63
N LEU A 103 16.41 -9.51 -1.00
CA LEU A 103 17.34 -10.62 -0.80
C LEU A 103 17.57 -10.89 0.69
N LEU A 104 17.74 -9.83 1.48
CA LEU A 104 17.95 -9.94 2.93
C LEU A 104 16.71 -10.50 3.63
N GLY A 105 15.51 -10.01 3.29
CA GLY A 105 14.25 -10.50 3.83
C GLY A 105 13.95 -11.94 3.41
N TYR A 106 14.23 -12.29 2.16
CA TYR A 106 14.14 -13.67 1.68
C TYR A 106 15.08 -14.60 2.48
N ALA A 107 16.36 -14.20 2.63
CA ALA A 107 17.33 -14.98 3.40
C ALA A 107 16.90 -15.15 4.86
N ALA A 108 16.43 -14.06 5.50
CA ALA A 108 15.91 -14.10 6.86
C ALA A 108 14.70 -15.05 6.99
N GLY A 109 13.75 -15.01 6.06
CA GLY A 109 12.61 -15.93 6.02
C GLY A 109 13.05 -17.39 5.91
N ARG A 110 14.01 -17.69 5.02
CA ARG A 110 14.56 -19.05 4.88
C ARG A 110 15.30 -19.53 6.14
N LEU A 111 16.03 -18.65 6.81
CA LEU A 111 16.71 -18.95 8.09
C LEU A 111 15.70 -19.19 9.23
N LEU A 112 14.56 -18.52 9.20
CA LEU A 112 13.46 -18.72 10.14
C LEU A 112 12.54 -19.89 9.76
N HIS A 113 12.92 -20.71 8.78
CA HIS A 113 12.17 -21.87 8.30
C HIS A 113 10.81 -21.56 7.66
N PHE A 114 10.62 -20.35 7.15
CA PHE A 114 9.44 -19.98 6.36
C PHE A 114 9.44 -20.74 5.01
N THR A 115 8.27 -20.94 4.44
CA THR A 115 8.15 -21.54 3.11
C THR A 115 8.87 -20.68 2.05
N TYR A 116 9.08 -21.23 0.88
CA TYR A 116 9.69 -20.49 -0.24
C TYR A 116 8.86 -19.23 -0.59
N LEU A 117 7.54 -19.40 -0.72
CA LEU A 117 6.62 -18.31 -1.02
C LEU A 117 6.58 -17.26 0.09
N ASP A 118 6.40 -17.68 1.34
CA ASP A 118 6.36 -16.75 2.47
C ASP A 118 7.65 -15.92 2.58
N SER A 119 8.79 -16.54 2.26
CA SER A 119 10.09 -15.84 2.26
C SER A 119 10.17 -14.78 1.14
N ILE A 120 9.58 -15.03 -0.04
CA ILE A 120 9.48 -14.05 -1.12
C ILE A 120 8.57 -12.89 -0.72
N PHE A 121 7.38 -13.19 -0.17
CA PHE A 121 6.45 -12.19 0.34
C PHE A 121 7.10 -11.34 1.44
N LEU A 122 7.78 -11.99 2.38
CA LEU A 122 8.51 -11.31 3.45
C LEU A 122 9.56 -10.36 2.88
N GLY A 123 10.37 -10.81 1.92
CA GLY A 123 11.37 -9.96 1.24
C GLY A 123 10.73 -8.74 0.58
N GLY A 124 9.62 -8.92 -0.13
CA GLY A 124 8.83 -7.83 -0.72
C GLY A 124 8.32 -6.85 0.32
N MET A 125 7.72 -7.34 1.41
CA MET A 125 7.21 -6.49 2.51
C MET A 125 8.32 -5.68 3.19
N LEU A 126 9.45 -6.31 3.50
CA LEU A 126 10.57 -5.66 4.20
C LEU A 126 11.34 -4.67 3.33
N SER A 127 11.16 -4.70 2.00
CA SER A 127 11.82 -3.78 1.08
C SER A 127 11.16 -2.40 1.01
N MET A 128 9.98 -2.23 1.61
CA MET A 128 9.22 -0.99 1.54
C MET A 128 9.43 -0.12 2.78
N SER A 129 9.51 1.20 2.54
CA SER A 129 9.66 2.21 3.58
C SER A 129 8.36 2.99 3.81
N SER A 130 8.14 3.49 5.03
CA SER A 130 6.98 4.33 5.32
C SER A 130 7.23 5.79 4.95
N THR A 131 6.73 6.21 3.80
CA THR A 131 6.80 7.59 3.30
C THR A 131 6.28 8.60 4.33
N THR A 132 5.16 8.29 4.97
CA THR A 132 4.53 9.17 5.98
C THR A 132 5.42 9.38 7.21
N ILE A 133 6.06 8.32 7.72
CA ILE A 133 6.95 8.41 8.89
C ILE A 133 8.19 9.22 8.55
N ILE A 134 8.78 8.99 7.37
CA ILE A 134 9.99 9.70 6.93
C ILE A 134 9.71 11.19 6.71
N ILE A 135 8.58 11.53 6.06
CA ILE A 135 8.18 12.93 5.87
C ILE A 135 7.96 13.63 7.21
N LYS A 136 7.31 12.95 8.17
CA LYS A 136 7.11 13.48 9.52
C LYS A 136 8.45 13.70 10.22
N ALA A 137 9.35 12.72 10.20
CA ALA A 137 10.67 12.85 10.81
C ALA A 137 11.45 14.04 10.26
N PHE A 138 11.49 14.24 8.93
CA PHE A 138 12.15 15.39 8.32
C PHE A 138 11.48 16.72 8.68
N THR A 139 10.17 16.71 8.92
CA THR A 139 9.44 17.89 9.36
C THR A 139 9.79 18.25 10.79
N ASP A 140 9.77 17.28 11.68
CA ASP A 140 10.04 17.46 13.12
C ASP A 140 11.50 17.88 13.37
N LEU A 141 12.43 17.36 12.55
CA LEU A 141 13.85 17.72 12.59
C LEU A 141 14.20 18.99 11.80
N ASN A 142 13.22 19.68 11.19
CA ASN A 142 13.44 20.86 10.33
C ASN A 142 14.40 20.62 9.15
N MET A 143 14.47 19.37 8.62
CA MET A 143 15.40 18.96 7.57
C MET A 143 14.79 18.99 6.16
N ARG A 144 13.53 19.40 5.98
CA ARG A 144 12.82 19.38 4.68
C ARG A 144 13.51 20.17 3.56
N LYS A 145 14.32 21.17 3.89
CA LYS A 145 15.01 22.04 2.91
C LYS A 145 16.40 21.54 2.53
N GLN A 146 16.89 20.46 3.08
CA GLN A 146 18.22 19.92 2.79
C GLN A 146 18.22 19.23 1.40
N GLN A 147 19.33 19.31 0.69
CA GLN A 147 19.45 18.70 -0.65
C GLN A 147 19.23 17.19 -0.65
N PHE A 148 19.74 16.49 0.36
CA PHE A 148 19.55 15.03 0.46
C PHE A 148 18.09 14.64 0.66
N THR A 149 17.27 15.49 1.30
CA THR A 149 15.85 15.24 1.51
C THR A 149 15.09 15.11 0.18
N THR A 150 15.47 15.92 -0.83
CA THR A 150 14.89 15.79 -2.18
C THR A 150 15.22 14.43 -2.80
N ILE A 151 16.44 13.93 -2.59
CA ILE A 151 16.82 12.59 -3.09
C ILE A 151 16.02 11.51 -2.36
N VAL A 152 15.91 11.60 -1.03
CA VAL A 152 15.13 10.64 -0.24
C VAL A 152 13.67 10.63 -0.68
N PHE A 153 13.04 11.79 -0.94
CA PHE A 153 11.68 11.83 -1.48
C PHE A 153 11.58 11.17 -2.86
N GLY A 154 12.59 11.35 -3.70
CA GLY A 154 12.67 10.64 -4.98
C GLY A 154 12.78 9.12 -4.78
N VAL A 155 13.60 8.66 -3.83
CA VAL A 155 13.73 7.23 -3.45
C VAL A 155 12.38 6.67 -3.03
N LEU A 156 11.68 7.34 -2.11
CA LEU A 156 10.37 6.92 -1.62
C LEU A 156 9.33 6.79 -2.73
N ILE A 157 9.31 7.75 -3.69
CA ILE A 157 8.41 7.66 -4.85
C ILE A 157 8.70 6.40 -5.67
N VAL A 158 9.97 6.06 -5.85
CA VAL A 158 10.36 4.87 -6.62
C VAL A 158 10.03 3.60 -5.82
N GLU A 159 10.29 3.57 -4.51
CA GLU A 159 9.91 2.46 -3.63
C GLU A 159 8.40 2.22 -3.64
N ASP A 160 7.58 3.27 -3.54
CA ASP A 160 6.12 3.16 -3.62
C ASP A 160 5.66 2.56 -4.96
N MET A 161 6.33 2.89 -6.07
CA MET A 161 6.05 2.28 -7.37
C MET A 161 6.46 0.81 -7.42
N PHE A 162 7.59 0.45 -6.83
CA PHE A 162 7.98 -0.96 -6.67
C PHE A 162 7.01 -1.72 -5.78
N ALA A 163 6.54 -1.12 -4.68
CA ALA A 163 5.54 -1.72 -3.80
C ALA A 163 4.30 -2.14 -4.57
N VAL A 164 3.82 -1.26 -5.44
CA VAL A 164 2.67 -1.53 -6.29
C VAL A 164 2.94 -2.68 -7.26
N LEU A 165 4.09 -2.66 -7.97
CA LEU A 165 4.46 -3.74 -8.89
C LEU A 165 4.59 -5.08 -8.15
N MET A 166 5.24 -5.08 -6.98
CA MET A 166 5.37 -6.26 -6.14
C MET A 166 4.02 -6.78 -5.65
N MET A 167 3.12 -5.89 -5.22
CA MET A 167 1.77 -6.28 -4.80
C MET A 167 1.01 -6.95 -5.95
N VAL A 168 1.09 -6.41 -7.16
CA VAL A 168 0.45 -6.97 -8.35
C VAL A 168 1.02 -8.36 -8.67
N LEU A 169 2.35 -8.50 -8.68
CA LEU A 169 3.03 -9.78 -8.96
C LEU A 169 2.73 -10.83 -7.88
N LEU A 170 2.89 -10.46 -6.60
CA LEU A 170 2.68 -11.38 -5.49
C LEU A 170 1.21 -11.80 -5.36
N SER A 171 0.25 -10.89 -5.59
CA SER A 171 -1.18 -11.24 -5.62
C SER A 171 -1.50 -12.27 -6.71
N SER A 172 -0.86 -12.16 -7.88
CA SER A 172 -1.04 -13.11 -8.96
C SER A 172 -0.46 -14.50 -8.62
N ILE A 173 0.69 -14.54 -7.96
CA ILE A 173 1.33 -15.79 -7.50
C ILE A 173 0.49 -16.45 -6.39
N ALA A 174 -0.04 -15.65 -5.44
CA ALA A 174 -0.81 -16.16 -4.32
C ALA A 174 -2.12 -16.84 -4.75
N VAL A 175 -2.78 -16.33 -5.78
CA VAL A 175 -4.05 -16.90 -6.28
C VAL A 175 -3.85 -18.28 -6.91
N ASN A 176 -2.70 -18.52 -7.54
CA ASN A 176 -2.46 -19.74 -8.32
C ASN A 176 -1.83 -20.89 -7.51
N ASN A 177 -1.35 -20.64 -6.29
CA ASN A 177 -0.77 -21.61 -5.32
C ASN A 177 0.30 -22.60 -5.86
N GLU A 178 0.66 -22.55 -7.14
CA GLU A 178 1.60 -23.47 -7.77
C GLU A 178 2.70 -22.70 -8.52
N LEU A 179 3.95 -23.02 -8.18
CA LEU A 179 5.15 -22.45 -8.80
C LEU A 179 5.72 -23.38 -9.88
N GLU A 180 4.89 -24.17 -10.54
CA GLU A 180 5.38 -24.89 -11.71
C GLU A 180 5.65 -23.90 -12.85
N GLY A 181 6.83 -23.98 -13.46
CA GLY A 181 7.36 -22.93 -14.33
C GLY A 181 6.47 -22.58 -15.54
N SER A 182 5.66 -23.52 -16.05
CA SER A 182 4.69 -23.30 -17.14
C SER A 182 3.47 -22.51 -16.67
N GLU A 183 2.98 -22.76 -15.47
CA GLU A 183 1.82 -22.08 -14.89
C GLU A 183 2.16 -20.65 -14.43
N LEU A 184 3.37 -20.46 -13.92
CA LEU A 184 3.87 -19.12 -13.59
C LEU A 184 3.94 -18.23 -14.84
N ILE A 185 4.48 -18.75 -15.95
CA ILE A 185 4.54 -18.02 -17.22
C ILE A 185 3.13 -17.68 -17.71
N TYR A 186 2.20 -18.63 -17.68
CA TYR A 186 0.80 -18.40 -18.05
C TYR A 186 0.14 -17.33 -17.20
N SER A 187 0.34 -17.35 -15.89
CA SER A 187 -0.19 -16.36 -14.95
C SER A 187 0.37 -14.96 -15.21
N ILE A 188 1.68 -14.85 -15.48
CA ILE A 188 2.32 -13.58 -15.85
C ILE A 188 1.77 -13.06 -17.17
N LEU A 189 1.61 -13.91 -18.18
CA LEU A 189 1.04 -13.53 -19.48
C LEU A 189 -0.42 -13.10 -19.35
N LYS A 190 -1.22 -13.83 -18.56
CA LYS A 190 -2.61 -13.50 -18.25
C LYS A 190 -2.71 -12.15 -17.54
N LEU A 191 -1.86 -11.90 -16.55
CA LEU A 191 -1.78 -10.62 -15.85
C LEU A 191 -1.39 -9.49 -16.80
N ALA A 192 -0.35 -9.68 -17.62
CA ALA A 192 0.10 -8.69 -18.59
C ALA A 192 -1.01 -8.37 -19.60
N PHE A 193 -1.69 -9.40 -20.12
CA PHE A 193 -2.82 -9.22 -21.05
C PHE A 193 -3.96 -8.45 -20.38
N PHE A 194 -4.32 -8.78 -19.12
CA PHE A 194 -5.35 -8.07 -18.36
C PHE A 194 -4.97 -6.59 -18.19
N LEU A 195 -3.76 -6.32 -17.72
CA LEU A 195 -3.29 -4.94 -17.50
C LEU A 195 -3.26 -4.15 -18.82
N ILE A 196 -2.64 -4.69 -19.87
CA ILE A 196 -2.55 -4.02 -21.17
C ILE A 196 -3.95 -3.71 -21.72
N THR A 197 -4.86 -4.68 -21.68
CA THR A 197 -6.22 -4.52 -22.19
C THR A 197 -6.96 -3.40 -21.46
N TRP A 198 -6.93 -3.42 -20.12
CA TRP A 198 -7.64 -2.44 -19.32
C TRP A 198 -7.00 -1.06 -19.34
N PHE A 199 -5.67 -0.97 -19.40
CA PHE A 199 -5.00 0.32 -19.58
C PHE A 199 -5.31 0.91 -20.96
N LEU A 200 -5.31 0.11 -22.04
CA LEU A 200 -5.68 0.59 -23.38
C LEU A 200 -7.14 1.07 -23.40
N ILE A 201 -8.08 0.27 -22.90
CA ILE A 201 -9.48 0.67 -22.81
C ILE A 201 -9.61 1.95 -21.97
N GLY A 202 -8.94 1.99 -20.81
CA GLY A 202 -8.96 3.11 -19.90
C GLY A 202 -8.45 4.41 -20.53
N ILE A 203 -7.32 4.37 -21.20
CA ILE A 203 -6.71 5.56 -21.82
C ILE A 203 -7.59 6.13 -22.94
N PHE A 204 -8.30 5.30 -23.69
CA PHE A 204 -9.11 5.76 -24.82
C PHE A 204 -10.58 6.03 -24.44
N VAL A 205 -11.18 5.17 -23.65
CA VAL A 205 -12.64 5.23 -23.35
C VAL A 205 -12.95 6.18 -22.19
N LEU A 206 -12.20 6.08 -21.09
CA LEU A 206 -12.50 6.85 -19.86
C LEU A 206 -12.38 8.37 -20.03
N PRO A 207 -11.33 8.94 -20.66
CA PRO A 207 -11.25 10.38 -20.86
C PRO A 207 -12.39 10.91 -21.74
N THR A 208 -12.78 10.13 -22.75
CA THR A 208 -13.90 10.50 -23.63
C THR A 208 -15.23 10.48 -22.89
N PHE A 209 -15.45 9.45 -22.05
CA PHE A 209 -16.63 9.34 -21.21
C PHE A 209 -16.70 10.51 -20.20
N LEU A 210 -15.64 10.75 -19.44
CA LEU A 210 -15.58 11.83 -18.44
C LEU A 210 -15.74 13.21 -19.09
N LYS A 211 -15.13 13.43 -20.27
CA LYS A 211 -15.29 14.69 -21.01
C LYS A 211 -16.73 14.93 -21.44
N LYS A 212 -17.45 13.90 -21.93
CA LYS A 212 -18.88 14.01 -22.28
C LYS A 212 -19.77 14.22 -21.06
N ALA A 213 -19.44 13.55 -19.96
CA ALA A 213 -20.17 13.65 -18.70
C ALA A 213 -19.86 14.93 -17.91
N ARG A 214 -18.83 15.69 -18.25
CA ARG A 214 -18.27 16.79 -17.46
C ARG A 214 -19.30 17.81 -16.97
N ARG A 215 -20.30 18.13 -17.76
CA ARG A 215 -21.38 19.08 -17.39
C ARG A 215 -22.26 18.57 -16.26
N PHE A 216 -22.28 17.26 -16.00
CA PHE A 216 -23.07 16.61 -14.94
C PHE A 216 -22.20 16.19 -13.74
N LEU A 217 -20.86 16.29 -13.86
CA LEU A 217 -19.93 15.88 -12.83
C LEU A 217 -19.72 17.00 -11.78
N ASN A 218 -20.68 17.11 -10.86
CA ASN A 218 -20.43 17.80 -9.59
C ASN A 218 -19.60 16.90 -8.65
N SER A 219 -19.26 17.36 -7.46
CA SER A 219 -18.42 16.58 -6.51
C SER A 219 -19.09 15.27 -6.09
N GLU A 220 -20.40 15.28 -5.86
CA GLU A 220 -21.18 14.10 -5.48
C GLU A 220 -21.22 13.07 -6.62
N THR A 221 -21.62 13.50 -7.83
CA THR A 221 -21.67 12.63 -9.00
C THR A 221 -20.30 12.06 -9.34
N LEU A 222 -19.25 12.87 -9.20
CA LEU A 222 -17.87 12.43 -9.47
C LEU A 222 -17.44 11.33 -8.49
N LEU A 223 -17.78 11.47 -7.20
CA LEU A 223 -17.52 10.46 -6.19
C LEU A 223 -18.24 9.14 -6.53
N VAL A 224 -19.56 9.21 -6.80
CA VAL A 224 -20.35 8.01 -7.09
C VAL A 224 -19.86 7.31 -8.37
N VAL A 225 -19.59 8.08 -9.44
CA VAL A 225 -19.07 7.52 -10.69
C VAL A 225 -17.70 6.87 -10.49
N SER A 226 -16.80 7.53 -9.74
CA SER A 226 -15.46 6.99 -9.49
C SER A 226 -15.49 5.70 -8.66
N MET A 227 -16.35 5.65 -7.62
CA MET A 227 -16.56 4.44 -6.83
C MET A 227 -17.24 3.34 -7.65
N GLY A 228 -18.21 3.68 -8.48
CA GLY A 228 -18.85 2.72 -9.39
C GLY A 228 -17.87 2.10 -10.39
N LEU A 229 -16.97 2.91 -10.97
CA LEU A 229 -15.90 2.43 -11.83
C LEU A 229 -14.89 1.55 -11.07
N CYS A 230 -14.52 1.94 -9.84
CA CYS A 230 -13.66 1.17 -8.96
C CYS A 230 -14.24 -0.23 -8.72
N LEU A 231 -15.45 -0.29 -8.18
CA LEU A 231 -16.11 -1.56 -7.85
C LEU A 231 -16.41 -2.40 -9.10
N GLY A 232 -16.75 -1.76 -10.23
CA GLY A 232 -16.90 -2.45 -11.51
C GLY A 232 -15.61 -3.15 -11.95
N MET A 233 -14.46 -2.49 -11.80
CA MET A 233 -13.14 -3.10 -12.11
C MET A 233 -12.77 -4.19 -11.10
N VAL A 234 -13.12 -4.03 -9.82
CA VAL A 234 -12.94 -5.08 -8.79
C VAL A 234 -13.67 -6.35 -9.21
N VAL A 235 -14.92 -6.23 -9.61
CA VAL A 235 -15.73 -7.38 -10.10
C VAL A 235 -15.11 -8.01 -11.34
N LEU A 236 -14.67 -7.21 -12.31
CA LEU A 236 -14.02 -7.69 -13.52
C LEU A 236 -12.69 -8.40 -13.24
N ALA A 237 -11.88 -7.86 -12.33
CA ALA A 237 -10.63 -8.48 -11.89
C ALA A 237 -10.90 -9.83 -11.22
N SER A 238 -11.89 -9.90 -10.33
CA SER A 238 -12.28 -11.14 -9.63
C SER A 238 -12.77 -12.20 -10.62
N TYR A 239 -13.58 -11.87 -11.61
CA TYR A 239 -13.98 -12.80 -12.67
C TYR A 239 -12.79 -13.26 -13.53
N ALA A 240 -11.78 -12.41 -13.71
CA ALA A 240 -10.54 -12.79 -14.39
C ALA A 240 -9.60 -13.64 -13.52
N GLY A 241 -9.94 -13.92 -12.26
CA GLY A 241 -9.14 -14.68 -11.31
C GLY A 241 -7.99 -13.88 -10.69
N PHE A 242 -8.17 -12.56 -10.57
CA PHE A 242 -7.25 -11.68 -9.85
C PHE A 242 -7.88 -11.16 -8.55
N SER A 243 -7.04 -10.58 -7.68
CA SER A 243 -7.54 -10.01 -6.42
C SER A 243 -8.39 -8.77 -6.64
N SER A 244 -9.38 -8.54 -5.76
CA SER A 244 -10.18 -7.32 -5.66
C SER A 244 -9.28 -6.07 -5.54
N ALA A 245 -8.22 -6.21 -4.77
CA ALA A 245 -7.18 -5.21 -4.54
C ALA A 245 -6.54 -4.72 -5.85
N LEU A 246 -6.15 -5.65 -6.72
CA LEU A 246 -5.59 -5.33 -8.05
C LEU A 246 -6.59 -4.57 -8.91
N GLY A 247 -7.85 -5.02 -8.96
CA GLY A 247 -8.89 -4.34 -9.72
C GLY A 247 -9.06 -2.89 -9.29
N ALA A 248 -9.14 -2.64 -8.00
CA ALA A 248 -9.26 -1.29 -7.43
C ALA A 248 -8.06 -0.41 -7.82
N PHE A 249 -6.84 -0.93 -7.64
CA PHE A 249 -5.61 -0.21 -7.99
C PHE A 249 -5.53 0.13 -9.49
N VAL A 250 -5.84 -0.83 -10.36
CA VAL A 250 -5.81 -0.62 -11.82
C VAL A 250 -6.78 0.49 -12.22
N MET A 251 -8.02 0.50 -11.69
CA MET A 251 -8.97 1.56 -12.00
C MET A 251 -8.48 2.92 -11.48
N GLY A 252 -7.95 2.99 -10.28
CA GLY A 252 -7.33 4.22 -9.74
C GLY A 252 -6.23 4.75 -10.64
N SER A 253 -5.32 3.88 -11.08
CA SER A 253 -4.19 4.23 -11.97
C SER A 253 -4.65 4.71 -13.35
N ILE A 254 -5.71 4.13 -13.89
CA ILE A 254 -6.32 4.59 -15.15
C ILE A 254 -6.91 5.99 -14.97
N LEU A 255 -7.66 6.22 -13.89
CA LEU A 255 -8.26 7.53 -13.60
C LEU A 255 -7.22 8.60 -13.30
N ALA A 256 -6.07 8.23 -12.71
CA ALA A 256 -4.93 9.12 -12.49
C ALA A 256 -4.38 9.73 -13.80
N GLY A 257 -4.54 9.04 -14.93
CA GLY A 257 -4.19 9.53 -16.26
C GLY A 257 -5.18 10.52 -16.85
N THR A 258 -6.32 10.78 -16.23
CA THR A 258 -7.39 11.65 -16.76
C THR A 258 -7.26 13.10 -16.29
N ASN A 259 -7.93 14.03 -16.98
CA ASN A 259 -7.95 15.44 -16.58
C ASN A 259 -8.74 15.71 -15.30
N GLU A 260 -9.54 14.77 -14.84
CA GLU A 260 -10.35 14.89 -13.62
C GLU A 260 -9.64 14.24 -12.40
N ALA A 261 -8.42 13.71 -12.57
CA ALA A 261 -7.68 12.99 -11.53
C ALA A 261 -7.60 13.74 -10.19
N GLU A 262 -7.16 15.01 -10.21
CA GLU A 262 -7.06 15.83 -8.99
C GLU A 262 -8.41 16.08 -8.31
N ARG A 263 -9.48 16.19 -9.10
CA ARG A 263 -10.84 16.35 -8.55
C ARG A 263 -11.33 15.05 -7.92
N ILE A 264 -11.06 13.91 -8.59
CA ILE A 264 -11.39 12.58 -8.08
C ILE A 264 -10.63 12.34 -6.77
N GLU A 265 -9.32 12.60 -6.74
CA GLU A 265 -8.50 12.47 -5.54
C GLU A 265 -9.06 13.27 -4.36
N LYS A 266 -9.43 14.54 -4.60
CA LYS A 266 -10.02 15.41 -3.55
C LYS A 266 -11.34 14.88 -3.00
N VAL A 267 -12.24 14.38 -3.85
CA VAL A 267 -13.54 13.88 -3.38
C VAL A 267 -13.41 12.49 -2.75
N MET A 268 -12.38 11.72 -3.13
CA MET A 268 -12.09 10.42 -2.55
C MET A 268 -11.37 10.49 -1.20
N GLN A 269 -10.68 11.59 -0.90
CA GLN A 269 -9.88 11.70 0.33
C GLN A 269 -10.67 11.40 1.62
N PRO A 270 -11.86 11.98 1.86
CA PRO A 270 -12.65 11.62 3.04
C PRO A 270 -13.06 10.14 3.09
N VAL A 271 -13.36 9.55 1.94
CA VAL A 271 -13.72 8.13 1.83
C VAL A 271 -12.49 7.24 2.14
N LYS A 272 -11.33 7.60 1.60
CA LYS A 272 -10.04 6.95 1.92
C LYS A 272 -9.75 7.01 3.42
N ASP A 273 -9.92 8.17 4.05
CA ASP A 273 -9.64 8.34 5.48
C ASP A 273 -10.59 7.49 6.34
N LEU A 274 -11.89 7.46 5.99
CA LEU A 274 -12.89 6.65 6.69
C LEU A 274 -12.59 5.15 6.57
N PHE A 275 -12.49 4.65 5.33
CA PHE A 275 -12.29 3.23 5.09
C PHE A 275 -10.87 2.75 5.39
N GLY A 276 -9.90 3.66 5.37
CA GLY A 276 -8.56 3.40 5.88
C GLY A 276 -8.58 3.11 7.39
N ALA A 277 -9.33 3.87 8.18
CA ALA A 277 -9.50 3.60 9.59
C ALA A 277 -10.19 2.25 9.82
N VAL A 278 -11.26 1.96 9.06
CA VAL A 278 -11.95 0.65 9.10
C VAL A 278 -10.99 -0.48 8.80
N PHE A 279 -10.21 -0.39 7.72
CA PHE A 279 -9.23 -1.40 7.33
C PHE A 279 -8.19 -1.68 8.41
N PHE A 280 -7.51 -0.63 8.91
CA PHE A 280 -6.44 -0.83 9.89
C PHE A 280 -6.95 -1.31 11.26
N ILE A 281 -8.15 -0.93 11.67
CA ILE A 281 -8.79 -1.50 12.87
C ILE A 281 -9.15 -2.96 12.64
N SER A 282 -9.77 -3.30 11.51
CA SER A 282 -10.14 -4.68 11.18
C SER A 282 -8.89 -5.58 11.12
N VAL A 283 -7.83 -5.14 10.45
CA VAL A 283 -6.54 -5.87 10.44
C VAL A 283 -5.96 -6.04 11.84
N GLY A 284 -6.05 -5.01 12.68
CA GLY A 284 -5.65 -5.11 14.09
C GLY A 284 -6.43 -6.16 14.86
N MET A 285 -7.75 -6.28 14.61
CA MET A 285 -8.63 -7.29 15.24
C MET A 285 -8.26 -8.74 14.88
N LEU A 286 -7.66 -8.96 13.71
CA LEU A 286 -7.22 -10.30 13.26
C LEU A 286 -5.91 -10.76 13.93
N VAL A 287 -5.19 -9.87 14.60
CA VAL A 287 -3.94 -10.22 15.28
C VAL A 287 -4.23 -10.96 16.59
N SER A 288 -3.76 -12.20 16.72
CA SER A 288 -3.90 -12.97 17.95
C SER A 288 -2.75 -12.71 18.94
N PRO A 289 -3.03 -12.53 20.25
CA PRO A 289 -1.99 -12.40 21.28
C PRO A 289 -1.06 -13.60 21.35
N GLU A 290 -1.63 -14.81 21.13
CA GLU A 290 -0.88 -16.06 21.15
C GLU A 290 0.16 -16.09 20.03
N ALA A 291 -0.20 -15.63 18.83
CA ALA A 291 0.74 -15.52 17.70
C ALA A 291 1.87 -14.52 17.99
N LEU A 292 1.59 -13.40 18.67
CA LEU A 292 2.63 -12.45 19.03
C LEU A 292 3.65 -13.05 20.01
N VAL A 293 3.20 -13.87 20.96
CA VAL A 293 4.10 -14.56 21.90
C VAL A 293 4.86 -15.68 21.17
N GLN A 294 4.17 -16.50 20.39
CA GLN A 294 4.76 -17.62 19.66
C GLN A 294 5.84 -17.15 18.67
N TYR A 295 5.60 -16.06 17.95
CA TYR A 295 6.51 -15.51 16.95
C TYR A 295 7.34 -14.33 17.44
N ALA A 296 7.46 -14.12 18.77
CA ALA A 296 8.21 -13.01 19.35
C ALA A 296 9.67 -12.95 18.86
N ILE A 297 10.35 -14.11 18.79
CA ILE A 297 11.74 -14.18 18.33
C ILE A 297 11.85 -13.81 16.83
N PRO A 298 11.07 -14.41 15.90
CA PRO A 298 11.02 -13.95 14.51
C PRO A 298 10.72 -12.45 14.38
N ILE A 299 9.75 -11.92 15.12
CA ILE A 299 9.39 -10.48 15.08
C ILE A 299 10.57 -9.60 15.45
N ILE A 300 11.30 -9.93 16.52
CA ILE A 300 12.48 -9.17 16.96
C ILE A 300 13.59 -9.25 15.91
N ILE A 301 13.88 -10.45 15.39
CA ILE A 301 14.92 -10.66 14.39
C ILE A 301 14.60 -9.86 13.13
N LEU A 302 13.38 -9.96 12.62
CA LEU A 302 12.95 -9.25 11.42
C LEU A 302 12.96 -7.73 11.61
N SER A 303 12.57 -7.24 12.79
CA SER A 303 12.65 -5.82 13.12
C SER A 303 14.10 -5.31 13.06
N LEU A 304 15.05 -6.06 13.62
CA LEU A 304 16.47 -5.73 13.55
C LEU A 304 17.01 -5.80 12.11
N VAL A 305 16.60 -6.81 11.35
CA VAL A 305 16.96 -6.97 9.93
C VAL A 305 16.48 -5.76 9.10
N VAL A 306 15.24 -5.30 9.32
CA VAL A 306 14.71 -4.13 8.63
C VAL A 306 15.52 -2.88 8.97
N ILE A 307 15.74 -2.59 10.25
CA ILE A 307 16.47 -1.40 10.68
C ILE A 307 17.91 -1.42 10.13
N ALA A 308 18.64 -2.51 10.32
CA ALA A 308 20.01 -2.64 9.87
C ALA A 308 20.11 -2.62 8.34
N GLY A 309 19.22 -3.33 7.65
CA GLY A 309 19.20 -3.41 6.19
C GLY A 309 18.88 -2.07 5.54
N GLN A 310 17.86 -1.37 6.03
CA GLN A 310 17.49 -0.03 5.52
C GLN A 310 18.63 0.98 5.71
N ILE A 311 19.29 0.96 6.86
CA ILE A 311 20.45 1.83 7.10
C ILE A 311 21.59 1.45 6.14
N PHE A 312 21.91 0.17 6.00
CA PHE A 312 23.02 -0.30 5.17
C PHE A 312 22.79 -0.01 3.68
N PHE A 313 21.67 -0.45 3.12
CA PHE A 313 21.39 -0.27 1.69
C PHE A 313 21.06 1.18 1.34
N GLY A 314 20.35 1.92 2.22
CA GLY A 314 20.10 3.34 2.02
C GLY A 314 21.39 4.16 2.02
N THR A 315 22.31 3.87 2.94
CA THR A 315 23.62 4.53 2.98
C THR A 315 24.49 4.17 1.77
N SER A 316 24.55 2.87 1.42
CA SER A 316 25.33 2.37 0.30
C SER A 316 24.87 2.95 -1.03
N GLY A 317 23.54 3.01 -1.27
CA GLY A 317 22.97 3.59 -2.48
C GLY A 317 23.26 5.11 -2.64
N MET A 318 23.46 5.82 -1.51
CA MET A 318 23.82 7.24 -1.53
C MET A 318 25.33 7.49 -1.62
N LEU A 319 26.19 6.60 -1.11
CA LEU A 319 27.64 6.77 -1.08
C LEU A 319 28.28 6.66 -2.47
N ASP A 320 27.76 5.81 -3.34
CA ASP A 320 28.29 5.60 -4.69
C ASP A 320 28.33 6.86 -5.58
N ARG A 321 27.66 7.91 -5.15
CA ARG A 321 27.62 9.21 -5.83
C ARG A 321 28.70 10.20 -5.45
N LYS A 322 29.25 10.11 -4.27
CA LYS A 322 30.35 10.99 -3.90
C LYS A 322 31.57 10.67 -4.77
N SER A 323 31.75 9.38 -5.12
CA SER A 323 32.81 8.91 -6.00
C SER A 323 32.59 9.31 -7.46
N THR A 324 31.37 9.26 -7.97
CA THR A 324 31.05 9.58 -9.38
C THR A 324 31.13 11.09 -9.65
N ARG A 325 30.78 11.96 -8.69
CA ARG A 325 30.97 13.42 -8.84
C ARG A 325 32.44 13.85 -8.73
N LEU A 326 33.26 13.18 -7.94
CA LEU A 326 34.69 13.45 -7.85
C LEU A 326 35.43 13.06 -9.14
N ASN A 327 35.02 11.96 -9.81
CA ASN A 327 35.60 11.58 -11.10
C ASN A 327 35.18 12.47 -12.28
N SER A 328 33.98 13.07 -12.23
CA SER A 328 33.54 13.98 -13.30
C SER A 328 34.14 15.38 -13.20
N SER A 329 34.62 15.79 -12.00
CA SER A 329 35.29 17.08 -11.82
C SER A 329 36.78 17.04 -12.21
N HIS A 330 37.38 15.89 -12.43
CA HIS A 330 38.75 15.74 -12.92
C HIS A 330 38.86 15.57 -14.44
N GLY A 331 37.76 15.58 -15.17
CA GLY A 331 37.75 15.44 -16.64
C GLY A 331 37.79 16.74 -17.45
N TYR A 332 37.93 17.89 -16.81
CA TYR A 332 38.07 19.20 -17.47
C TYR A 332 39.25 19.99 -16.91
N ILE A 333 40.44 19.56 -17.26
CA ILE A 333 41.64 20.39 -17.26
C ILE A 333 42.43 20.07 -18.54
#